data_d3b7595434fe0a4a3ab40d7cab625f98
#
_entry.id   d3b7595434fe0a4a3ab40d7cab625f98
#
_cell.length_a   1.000
_cell.length_b   1.000
_cell.length_c   1.000
_cell.angle_alpha   90.00
_cell.angle_beta   90.00
_cell.angle_gamma   90.00
#
_symmetry.space_group_name_H-M   'P 1'
#
loop_
_entity.id
_entity.type
_entity.pdbx_description
1 polymer ?
#
loop_
_entity_poly.entity_id
_entity_poly.type
_entity_poly.pdbx_seq_one_letter_code
_entity_poly.pdbx_strand_id
1 'polypeptide(L)'
;QKSLFVVPNHLTEQWASEFLRLYPNAKLLVTSKKDFEPGNRKKFCARIATGDYDAVIIGHSQFEKIPLSAERQERLIQEQMDEIEEAIEEAKAQVGEHFTVKQLEKLRKSLKQKLEKLQGADRKDDVVTFEQLGVDRLFVDESQAFKNLYLYTKMRNVAGLSTSEAQKSSDM
;
A
#
# COMPACT_ATOMS: atom_id res chain seq x y z
N GLN A 1 -12.95 -15.95 -9.82
CA GLN A 1 -12.47 -14.97 -8.82
C GLN A 1 -10.95 -15.07 -8.72
N LYS A 2 -10.27 -13.94 -8.82
CA LYS A 2 -8.81 -13.83 -8.72
C LYS A 2 -8.41 -13.38 -7.31
N SER A 3 -7.74 -14.25 -6.57
CA SER A 3 -7.23 -13.95 -5.23
C SER A 3 -5.74 -13.62 -5.28
N LEU A 4 -5.33 -12.56 -4.58
CA LEU A 4 -3.93 -12.17 -4.43
C LEU A 4 -3.48 -12.47 -2.99
N PHE A 5 -2.44 -13.29 -2.86
CA PHE A 5 -1.80 -13.61 -1.58
C PHE A 5 -0.45 -12.90 -1.51
N VAL A 6 -0.32 -12.00 -0.56
CA VAL A 6 0.91 -11.26 -0.28
C VAL A 6 1.58 -11.91 0.92
N VAL A 7 2.75 -12.47 0.71
CA VAL A 7 3.44 -13.30 1.70
C VAL A 7 4.91 -12.86 1.86
N PRO A 8 5.59 -13.23 2.95
CA PRO A 8 7.03 -13.02 3.07
C PRO A 8 7.79 -13.60 1.87
N ASN A 9 8.78 -12.87 1.36
CA ASN A 9 9.47 -13.23 0.10
C ASN A 9 10.06 -14.64 0.09
N HIS A 10 10.49 -15.16 1.23
CA HIS A 10 11.09 -16.50 1.37
C HIS A 10 10.06 -17.62 1.45
N LEU A 11 8.78 -17.29 1.59
CA LEU A 11 7.69 -18.26 1.75
C LEU A 11 6.85 -18.46 0.48
N THR A 12 7.12 -17.70 -0.59
CA THR A 12 6.31 -17.74 -1.82
C THR A 12 6.18 -19.16 -2.42
N GLU A 13 7.27 -19.91 -2.48
CA GLU A 13 7.27 -21.29 -3.01
C GLU A 13 6.58 -22.26 -2.07
N GLN A 14 6.76 -22.11 -0.76
CA GLN A 14 6.07 -22.93 0.24
C GLN A 14 4.56 -22.71 0.16
N TRP A 15 4.11 -21.46 0.11
CA TRP A 15 2.70 -21.11 -0.07
C TRP A 15 2.11 -21.73 -1.33
N ALA A 16 2.85 -21.67 -2.44
CA ALA A 16 2.44 -22.27 -3.71
C ALA A 16 2.25 -23.79 -3.57
N SER A 17 3.21 -24.46 -2.94
CA SER A 17 3.17 -25.92 -2.71
C SER A 17 1.97 -26.33 -1.85
N GLU A 18 1.76 -25.64 -0.71
CA GLU A 18 0.64 -25.93 0.19
C GLU A 18 -0.71 -25.61 -0.47
N PHE A 19 -0.78 -24.52 -1.23
CA PHE A 19 -2.00 -24.17 -1.96
C PHE A 19 -2.39 -25.24 -2.99
N LEU A 20 -1.43 -25.76 -3.75
CA LEU A 20 -1.67 -26.82 -4.72
C LEU A 20 -1.97 -28.19 -4.07
N ARG A 21 -1.50 -28.43 -2.84
CA ARG A 21 -1.90 -29.62 -2.07
C ARG A 21 -3.39 -29.57 -1.70
N LEU A 22 -3.91 -28.38 -1.36
CA LEU A 22 -5.32 -28.19 -1.01
C LEU A 22 -6.21 -28.09 -2.26
N TYR A 23 -5.69 -27.48 -3.31
CA TYR A 23 -6.42 -27.19 -4.56
C TYR A 23 -5.61 -27.63 -5.78
N PRO A 24 -5.51 -28.94 -6.07
CA PRO A 24 -4.63 -29.47 -7.13
C PRO A 24 -4.93 -28.94 -8.54
N ASN A 25 -6.17 -28.55 -8.79
CA ASN A 25 -6.60 -28.06 -10.11
C ASN A 25 -6.57 -26.53 -10.24
N ALA A 26 -6.10 -25.81 -9.21
CA ALA A 26 -6.06 -24.35 -9.24
C ALA A 26 -5.03 -23.84 -10.24
N LYS A 27 -5.41 -22.81 -11.00
CA LYS A 27 -4.50 -22.05 -11.87
C LYS A 27 -3.77 -21.00 -11.02
N LEU A 28 -2.55 -21.33 -10.66
CA LEU A 28 -1.71 -20.54 -9.76
C LEU A 28 -0.62 -19.78 -10.53
N LEU A 29 -0.44 -18.51 -10.21
CA LEU A 29 0.70 -17.71 -10.63
C LEU A 29 1.54 -17.35 -9.40
N VAL A 30 2.83 -17.70 -9.43
CA VAL A 30 3.77 -17.41 -8.34
C VAL A 30 4.83 -16.46 -8.84
N THR A 31 5.11 -15.41 -8.08
CA THR A 31 6.15 -14.45 -8.44
C THR A 31 7.54 -14.97 -8.15
N SER A 32 8.46 -14.68 -9.06
CA SER A 32 9.89 -14.84 -8.85
C SER A 32 10.59 -13.48 -8.75
N LYS A 33 11.83 -13.47 -8.26
CA LYS A 33 12.64 -12.23 -8.21
C LYS A 33 12.80 -11.59 -9.59
N LYS A 34 12.92 -12.40 -10.65
CA LYS A 34 13.11 -11.95 -12.03
C LYS A 34 11.88 -11.22 -12.59
N ASP A 35 10.68 -11.55 -12.12
CA ASP A 35 9.45 -10.93 -12.61
C ASP A 35 9.36 -9.44 -12.25
N PHE A 36 10.06 -9.00 -11.19
CA PHE A 36 10.08 -7.62 -10.73
C PHE A 36 11.37 -6.85 -11.01
N GLU A 37 12.24 -7.41 -11.85
CA GLU A 37 13.34 -6.65 -12.45
C GLU A 37 12.80 -5.55 -13.38
N PRO A 38 13.58 -4.44 -13.58
CA PRO A 38 13.15 -3.30 -14.39
C PRO A 38 12.68 -3.74 -15.75
N GLY A 39 12.33 -4.13 -16.52
CA GLY A 39 11.83 -4.59 -17.82
C GLY A 39 10.78 -5.71 -17.75
N ASN A 40 10.76 -6.48 -16.69
CA ASN A 40 9.87 -7.63 -16.56
C ASN A 40 8.59 -7.33 -15.77
N ARG A 41 8.64 -6.39 -14.82
CA ARG A 41 7.53 -6.04 -13.95
C ARG A 41 6.24 -5.70 -14.70
N LYS A 42 6.34 -4.90 -15.77
CA LYS A 42 5.20 -4.54 -16.61
C LYS A 42 4.55 -5.77 -17.23
N LYS A 43 5.38 -6.68 -17.79
CA LYS A 43 4.89 -7.94 -18.38
C LYS A 43 4.22 -8.84 -17.34
N PHE A 44 4.81 -8.90 -16.15
CA PHE A 44 4.25 -9.70 -15.06
C PHE A 44 2.91 -9.15 -14.58
N CYS A 45 2.81 -7.84 -14.34
CA CYS A 45 1.54 -7.20 -13.98
C CYS A 45 0.48 -7.37 -15.08
N ALA A 46 0.87 -7.28 -16.36
CA ALA A 46 -0.03 -7.56 -17.47
C ALA A 46 -0.53 -9.01 -17.47
N ARG A 47 0.34 -9.99 -17.13
CA ARG A 47 -0.08 -11.40 -16.96
C ARG A 47 -1.10 -11.56 -15.84
N ILE A 48 -0.91 -10.87 -14.71
CA ILE A 48 -1.91 -10.89 -13.63
C ILE A 48 -3.23 -10.32 -14.14
N ALA A 49 -3.19 -9.17 -14.81
CA ALA A 49 -4.39 -8.46 -15.26
C ALA A 49 -5.19 -9.26 -16.30
N THR A 50 -4.52 -9.88 -17.27
CA THR A 50 -5.15 -10.56 -18.41
C THR A 50 -5.33 -12.06 -18.23
N GLY A 51 -4.57 -12.67 -17.32
CA GLY A 51 -4.61 -14.12 -17.09
C GLY A 51 -5.81 -14.56 -16.26
N ASP A 52 -6.30 -15.74 -16.57
CA ASP A 52 -7.36 -16.41 -15.81
C ASP A 52 -6.73 -17.27 -14.71
N TYR A 53 -6.35 -16.64 -13.60
CA TYR A 53 -5.77 -17.28 -12.43
C TYR A 53 -6.78 -17.33 -11.29
N ASP A 54 -6.81 -18.46 -10.57
CA ASP A 54 -7.58 -18.60 -9.34
C ASP A 54 -6.87 -17.90 -8.18
N ALA A 55 -5.53 -17.98 -8.17
CA ALA A 55 -4.71 -17.33 -7.17
C ALA A 55 -3.37 -16.84 -7.75
N VAL A 56 -2.91 -15.72 -7.21
CA VAL A 56 -1.59 -15.15 -7.44
C VAL A 56 -0.86 -15.05 -6.11
N ILE A 57 0.34 -15.58 -6.02
CA ILE A 57 1.19 -15.47 -4.82
C ILE A 57 2.34 -14.52 -5.11
N ILE A 58 2.46 -13.46 -4.31
CA ILE A 58 3.44 -12.41 -4.47
C ILE A 58 4.18 -12.15 -3.15
N GLY A 59 5.48 -11.90 -3.23
CA GLY A 59 6.24 -11.52 -2.05
C GLY A 59 6.02 -10.05 -1.65
N HIS A 60 6.20 -9.72 -0.36
CA HIS A 60 6.02 -8.36 0.17
C HIS A 60 6.79 -7.30 -0.63
N SER A 61 8.07 -7.55 -0.93
CA SER A 61 8.89 -6.59 -1.65
C SER A 61 8.51 -6.39 -3.12
N GLN A 62 7.82 -7.36 -3.70
CA GLN A 62 7.28 -7.23 -5.05
C GLN A 62 5.93 -6.49 -5.04
N PHE A 63 5.09 -6.79 -4.06
CA PHE A 63 3.80 -6.12 -3.88
C PHE A 63 3.97 -4.61 -3.71
N GLU A 64 4.94 -4.16 -2.91
CA GLU A 64 5.28 -2.74 -2.72
C GLU A 64 5.66 -2.00 -4.01
N LYS A 65 6.07 -2.72 -5.04
CA LYS A 65 6.44 -2.13 -6.34
C LYS A 65 5.27 -1.96 -7.29
N ILE A 66 4.08 -2.44 -6.94
CA ILE A 66 2.87 -2.25 -7.72
C ILE A 66 2.22 -0.94 -7.27
N PRO A 67 2.14 0.08 -8.13
CA PRO A 67 1.60 1.37 -7.74
C PRO A 67 0.07 1.35 -7.69
N LEU A 68 -0.50 2.17 -6.82
CA LEU A 68 -1.90 2.58 -6.90
C LEU A 68 -2.07 3.58 -8.05
N SER A 69 -3.30 3.71 -8.57
CA SER A 69 -3.63 4.75 -9.54
C SER A 69 -3.37 6.15 -8.95
N ALA A 70 -3.01 7.10 -9.81
CA ALA A 70 -2.75 8.48 -9.38
C ALA A 70 -3.99 9.09 -8.70
N GLU A 71 -5.18 8.82 -9.25
CA GLU A 71 -6.45 9.30 -8.70
C GLU A 71 -6.70 8.77 -7.28
N ARG A 72 -6.38 7.49 -7.03
CA ARG A 72 -6.53 6.89 -5.71
C ARG A 72 -5.51 7.44 -4.73
N GLN A 73 -4.26 7.62 -5.15
CA GLN A 73 -3.22 8.24 -4.32
C GLN A 73 -3.59 9.68 -3.94
N GLU A 74 -4.06 10.48 -4.89
CA GLU A 74 -4.54 11.86 -4.65
C GLU A 74 -5.67 11.88 -3.62
N ARG A 75 -6.66 11.00 -3.79
CA ARG A 75 -7.79 10.91 -2.85
C ARG A 75 -7.35 10.53 -1.44
N LEU A 76 -6.47 9.53 -1.29
CA LEU A 76 -5.96 9.13 0.02
C LEU A 76 -5.18 10.26 0.70
N ILE A 77 -4.36 11.00 -0.05
CA ILE A 77 -3.62 12.15 0.49
C ILE A 77 -4.60 13.24 0.91
N GLN A 78 -5.64 13.52 0.11
CA GLN A 78 -6.63 14.53 0.44
C GLN A 78 -7.43 14.17 1.70
N GLU A 79 -7.86 12.91 1.84
CA GLU A 79 -8.53 12.40 3.04
C GLU A 79 -7.65 12.58 4.28
N GLN A 80 -6.36 12.25 4.20
CA GLN A 80 -5.40 12.47 5.30
C GLN A 80 -5.23 13.95 5.64
N MET A 81 -5.20 14.84 4.64
CA MET A 81 -5.09 16.28 4.85
C MET A 81 -6.33 16.83 5.58
N ASP A 82 -7.52 16.38 5.20
CA ASP A 82 -8.78 16.78 5.82
C ASP A 82 -8.82 16.37 7.29
N GLU A 83 -8.44 15.11 7.60
CA GLU A 83 -8.33 14.64 9.00
C GLU A 83 -7.32 15.45 9.82
N ILE A 84 -6.20 15.83 9.23
CA ILE A 84 -5.19 16.66 9.90
C ILE A 84 -5.71 18.08 10.14
N GLU A 85 -6.46 18.65 9.20
CA GLU A 85 -7.07 19.97 9.39
C GLU A 85 -8.07 19.98 10.54
N GLU A 86 -8.94 18.98 10.63
CA GLU A 86 -9.85 18.81 11.77
C GLU A 86 -9.08 18.68 13.10
N ALA A 87 -7.99 17.88 13.09
CA ALA A 87 -7.14 17.70 14.26
C ALA A 87 -6.43 18.99 14.69
N ILE A 88 -6.01 19.84 13.75
CA ILE A 88 -5.43 21.16 14.05
C ILE A 88 -6.45 22.08 14.70
N GLU A 89 -7.69 22.11 14.19
CA GLU A 89 -8.76 22.93 14.76
C GLU A 89 -9.09 22.51 16.19
N GLU A 90 -9.21 21.19 16.43
CA GLU A 90 -9.43 20.65 17.77
C GLU A 90 -8.28 20.99 18.73
N ALA A 91 -7.02 20.85 18.29
CA ALA A 91 -5.85 21.14 19.11
C ALA A 91 -5.70 22.64 19.42
N LYS A 92 -6.11 23.53 18.50
CA LYS A 92 -6.13 24.99 18.75
C LYS A 92 -7.19 25.40 19.76
N ALA A 93 -8.28 24.65 19.85
CA ALA A 93 -9.34 24.89 20.83
C ALA A 93 -8.95 24.50 22.26
N GLN A 94 -7.89 23.69 22.43
CA GLN A 94 -7.39 23.26 23.73
C GLN A 94 -6.21 24.10 24.18
N VAL A 95 -6.30 24.65 25.40
CA VAL A 95 -5.24 25.46 25.98
C VAL A 95 -4.01 24.60 26.30
N GLY A 96 -2.86 24.91 25.70
CA GLY A 96 -1.57 24.26 26.02
C GLY A 96 -1.02 23.31 24.97
N GLU A 97 -1.66 23.11 23.82
CA GLU A 97 -1.23 22.13 22.79
C GLU A 97 -0.42 22.72 21.61
N HIS A 98 0.28 23.82 21.81
CA HIS A 98 1.07 24.46 20.72
C HIS A 98 2.12 23.54 20.06
N PHE A 99 2.66 22.56 20.79
CA PHE A 99 3.64 21.62 20.24
C PHE A 99 2.95 20.64 19.24
N THR A 100 1.79 20.13 19.62
CA THR A 100 0.99 19.24 18.77
C THR A 100 0.54 19.93 17.48
N VAL A 101 0.08 21.18 17.57
CA VAL A 101 -0.31 21.99 16.40
C VAL A 101 0.85 22.14 15.42
N LYS A 102 2.06 22.49 15.88
CA LYS A 102 3.24 22.60 15.01
C LYS A 102 3.60 21.30 14.29
N GLN A 103 3.46 20.17 14.97
CA GLN A 103 3.70 18.86 14.35
C GLN A 103 2.68 18.55 13.26
N LEU A 104 1.41 18.79 13.51
CA LEU A 104 0.33 18.59 12.55
C LEU A 104 0.47 19.52 11.32
N GLU A 105 0.83 20.79 11.53
CA GLU A 105 1.09 21.73 10.43
C GLU A 105 2.28 21.29 9.56
N LYS A 106 3.34 20.76 10.18
CA LYS A 106 4.49 20.21 9.44
C LYS A 106 4.07 19.00 8.59
N LEU A 107 3.26 18.12 9.15
CA LEU A 107 2.75 16.95 8.43
C LEU A 107 1.85 17.36 7.27
N ARG A 108 0.89 18.27 7.51
CA ARG A 108 0.03 18.82 6.45
C ARG A 108 0.86 19.41 5.31
N LYS A 109 1.91 20.17 5.62
CA LYS A 109 2.83 20.73 4.62
C LYS A 109 3.54 19.63 3.80
N SER A 110 3.95 18.55 4.46
CA SER A 110 4.59 17.40 3.80
C SER A 110 3.61 16.70 2.84
N LEU A 111 2.37 16.46 3.28
CA LEU A 111 1.33 15.86 2.43
C LEU A 111 0.97 16.75 1.23
N LYS A 112 0.88 18.06 1.45
CA LYS A 112 0.65 19.01 0.36
C LYS A 112 1.75 18.96 -0.70
N GLN A 113 3.02 18.90 -0.29
CA GLN A 113 4.14 18.74 -1.22
C GLN A 113 4.09 17.40 -1.97
N LYS A 114 3.69 16.32 -1.28
CA LYS A 114 3.50 15.00 -1.91
C LYS A 114 2.40 15.05 -2.97
N LEU A 115 1.28 15.71 -2.67
CA LEU A 115 0.17 15.90 -3.60
C LEU A 115 0.57 16.73 -4.82
N GLU A 116 1.28 17.84 -4.63
CA GLU A 116 1.78 18.69 -5.71
C GLU A 116 2.74 17.92 -6.64
N LYS A 117 3.64 17.10 -6.07
CA LYS A 117 4.54 16.25 -6.85
C LYS A 117 3.78 15.21 -7.66
N LEU A 118 2.75 14.61 -7.08
CA LEU A 118 1.92 13.61 -7.76
C LEU A 118 1.13 14.23 -8.92
N GLN A 119 0.59 15.43 -8.75
CA GLN A 119 -0.15 16.17 -9.77
C GLN A 119 0.76 16.74 -10.88
N GLY A 120 2.01 17.11 -10.54
CA GLY A 120 3.02 17.61 -11.47
C GLY A 120 3.82 16.53 -12.19
N ALA A 121 3.72 15.29 -11.78
CA ALA A 121 4.36 14.18 -12.47
C ALA A 121 3.63 13.94 -13.80
N ASP A 122 4.39 13.92 -14.92
CA ASP A 122 3.87 13.41 -16.19
C ASP A 122 3.28 12.02 -15.93
N ARG A 123 1.97 11.91 -16.14
CA ARG A 123 1.26 10.62 -16.03
C ARG A 123 1.85 9.69 -17.08
N LYS A 124 2.82 8.90 -16.69
CA LYS A 124 3.32 7.83 -17.54
C LYS A 124 2.22 6.77 -17.58
N ASP A 125 1.38 6.83 -18.59
CA ASP A 125 0.28 5.89 -18.87
C ASP A 125 0.73 4.43 -19.03
N ASP A 126 2.00 4.16 -18.83
CA ASP A 126 2.66 2.91 -19.16
C ASP A 126 2.86 1.98 -17.96
N VAL A 127 2.29 2.29 -16.81
CA VAL A 127 2.43 1.48 -15.59
C VAL A 127 1.09 0.83 -15.25
N VAL A 128 1.08 -0.51 -15.17
CA VAL A 128 -0.09 -1.25 -14.67
C VAL A 128 -0.24 -0.99 -13.18
N THR A 129 -1.37 -0.42 -12.79
CA THR A 129 -1.69 -0.12 -11.39
C THR A 129 -2.37 -1.30 -10.71
N PHE A 130 -2.43 -1.28 -9.37
CA PHE A 130 -3.08 -2.34 -8.60
C PHE A 130 -4.54 -2.54 -9.01
N GLU A 131 -5.27 -1.45 -9.25
CA GLU A 131 -6.68 -1.50 -9.67
C GLU A 131 -6.87 -2.23 -11.01
N GLN A 132 -5.88 -2.15 -11.89
CA GLN A 132 -5.91 -2.81 -13.20
C GLN A 132 -5.58 -4.30 -13.16
N LEU A 133 -5.09 -4.82 -12.02
CA LEU A 133 -4.79 -6.25 -11.87
C LEU A 133 -6.04 -7.13 -11.87
N GLY A 134 -7.22 -6.55 -11.60
CA GLY A 134 -8.48 -7.29 -11.56
C GLY A 134 -8.53 -8.29 -10.40
N VAL A 135 -7.96 -7.93 -9.25
CA VAL A 135 -7.96 -8.75 -8.04
C VAL A 135 -9.29 -8.57 -7.31
N ASP A 136 -9.97 -9.67 -7.02
CA ASP A 136 -11.24 -9.67 -6.29
C ASP A 136 -11.03 -9.74 -4.77
N ARG A 137 -9.97 -10.42 -4.34
CA ARG A 137 -9.66 -10.61 -2.91
C ARG A 137 -8.17 -10.50 -2.64
N LEU A 138 -7.83 -9.77 -1.59
CA LEU A 138 -6.47 -9.60 -1.10
C LEU A 138 -6.31 -10.30 0.25
N PHE A 139 -5.30 -11.15 0.37
CA PHE A 139 -4.89 -11.82 1.60
C PHE A 139 -3.44 -11.44 1.90
N VAL A 140 -3.18 -10.94 3.09
CA VAL A 140 -1.83 -10.51 3.49
C VAL A 140 -1.39 -11.33 4.70
N ASP A 141 -0.37 -12.14 4.50
CA ASP A 141 0.31 -12.84 5.57
C ASP A 141 1.37 -11.94 6.22
N GLU A 142 1.58 -12.08 7.52
CA GLU A 142 2.49 -11.20 8.28
C GLU A 142 2.16 -9.71 8.09
N SER A 143 0.87 -9.37 8.18
CA SER A 143 0.36 -8.01 7.95
C SER A 143 0.99 -6.94 8.85
N GLN A 144 1.62 -7.33 9.98
CA GLN A 144 2.41 -6.44 10.81
C GLN A 144 3.63 -5.82 10.08
N ALA A 145 4.06 -6.39 8.95
CA ALA A 145 5.07 -5.76 8.10
C ALA A 145 4.58 -4.43 7.49
N PHE A 146 3.26 -4.25 7.40
CA PHE A 146 2.58 -3.05 6.90
C PHE A 146 2.00 -2.19 8.03
N LYS A 147 2.40 -2.44 9.28
CA LYS A 147 2.10 -1.53 10.40
C LYS A 147 2.84 -0.21 10.20
N ASN A 148 2.37 0.86 10.81
CA ASN A 148 2.79 2.26 10.68
C ASN A 148 1.99 3.02 9.60
N LEU A 149 0.75 2.61 9.37
CA LEU A 149 -0.24 3.56 8.85
C LEU A 149 -0.23 4.78 9.75
N TYR A 150 -0.17 5.98 9.17
CA TYR A 150 -0.23 7.18 9.98
C TYR A 150 -1.54 7.19 10.77
N LEU A 151 -1.43 7.08 12.08
CA LEU A 151 -2.56 7.19 12.99
C LEU A 151 -2.41 8.48 13.78
N TYR A 152 -3.27 9.46 13.53
CA TYR A 152 -3.49 10.52 14.49
C TYR A 152 -4.24 9.91 15.67
N THR A 153 -3.58 9.80 16.79
CA THR A 153 -4.20 9.33 18.02
C THR A 153 -4.16 10.44 19.08
N LYS A 154 -5.28 10.67 19.74
CA LYS A 154 -5.37 11.54 20.93
C LYS A 154 -4.59 10.95 22.11
N MET A 155 -4.20 9.67 22.04
CA MET A 155 -3.41 9.02 23.07
C MET A 155 -1.93 9.32 22.86
N ARG A 156 -1.33 10.05 23.77
CA ARG A 156 0.12 10.29 23.83
C ARG A 156 0.82 9.05 24.39
N ASN A 157 1.96 8.68 23.82
CA ASN A 157 2.87 7.63 24.31
C ASN A 157 2.25 6.22 24.44
N VAL A 158 1.51 5.76 23.46
CA VAL A 158 1.15 4.34 23.40
C VAL A 158 2.35 3.56 22.86
N ALA A 159 2.91 2.68 23.69
CA ALA A 159 4.02 1.82 23.28
C ALA A 159 3.62 0.97 22.05
N GLY A 160 4.43 0.99 21.02
CA GLY A 160 4.20 0.22 19.78
C GLY A 160 3.42 0.94 18.68
N LEU A 161 2.95 2.17 18.89
CA LEU A 161 2.39 3.00 17.82
C LEU A 161 3.45 3.98 17.35
N SER A 162 3.80 3.92 16.07
CA SER A 162 4.66 4.90 15.42
C SER A 162 3.81 6.00 14.79
N THR A 163 4.24 7.25 14.95
CA THR A 163 3.66 8.40 14.26
C THR A 163 4.27 8.65 12.87
N SER A 164 5.20 7.78 12.45
CA SER A 164 5.79 7.83 11.12
C SER A 164 5.03 6.94 10.14
N GLU A 165 4.70 7.50 8.99
CA GLU A 165 4.12 6.77 7.87
C GLU A 165 5.19 5.89 7.20
N ALA A 166 4.91 4.61 7.00
CA ALA A 166 5.68 3.74 6.14
C ALA A 166 4.94 3.58 4.80
N GLN A 167 5.68 3.63 3.70
CA GLN A 167 5.10 3.48 2.36
C GLN A 167 4.25 2.21 2.21
N LYS A 168 4.67 1.12 2.86
CA LYS A 168 3.94 -0.15 2.90
C LYS A 168 2.53 -0.04 3.46
N SER A 169 2.32 0.86 4.42
CA SER A 169 1.04 0.99 5.10
C SER A 169 0.04 1.82 4.31
N SER A 170 0.52 2.80 3.55
CA SER A 170 -0.35 3.63 2.71
C SER A 170 -0.80 2.93 1.43
N ASP A 171 -0.17 1.81 1.04
CA ASP A 171 -0.50 1.03 -0.14
C ASP A 171 -1.48 -0.13 0.15
N MET A 172 -1.88 -0.33 1.41
CA MET A 172 -2.91 -1.28 1.83
C MET A 172 -4.29 -0.65 1.89
#